data_23d5fee541aad9d510c386f2e00dbe81
#
_entry.id   23d5fee541aad9d510c386f2e00dbe81
#
_cell.length_a   1.000
_cell.length_b   1.000
_cell.length_c   1.000
_cell.angle_alpha   90.00
_cell.angle_beta   90.00
_cell.angle_gamma   90.00
#
_symmetry.space_group_name_H-M   'P 1'
#
loop_
_entity.id
_entity.type
_entity.pdbx_description
1 polymer ?
#
loop_
_entity_poly.entity_id
_entity_poly.type
_entity_poly.pdbx_seq_one_letter_code
_entity_poly.pdbx_strand_id
1 'polypeptide(L)'
;MEDFLYFFTFQDPSITWVVLGITLLGIGSAYVGTFSFLDKKALLGDAISHAVLPGICLGFALAGEKDPRYIVTGAFLSGALATFLSSWLKKNTKLSEDSIIASILSIFFGIGIVFLTVLQKSGNPEIAGLNSFIFGNAIGIAETDLLLYGGLSLTIILVLSLFLKEFRLMVFDPNFGQAIGFPIQGIRFVFNVLMILAVVIGIQAIGVVLMAALLITPAAAARFWTNRLSTLLFLAGLFSVISGILGSYISFVIPQMPTGPWVVVFLSSIALLSFLLAPKSGLLPRFFSRKRYVKQMHRDHLMKALYKAKEAKNESLTLEEIYALYPFHRFDIQKSLELLLSQGFVDQNAESVSLTAKGVSDAMRIVRLHRLWELYLNEFLHIAPDHVHESAEQMEHLLTPELEALLEQRLNYPALDPHQVTIPRESHDV
;
A
#
# COMPACT_ATOMS: atom_id res chain seq x y z
N MET A 1 -13.07 32.95 8.02
CA MET A 1 -11.86 32.95 8.86
C MET A 1 -12.21 32.82 10.35
N GLU A 2 -13.30 33.46 10.80
CA GLU A 2 -13.79 33.35 12.19
C GLU A 2 -14.17 31.93 12.56
N ASP A 3 -14.93 31.21 11.74
CA ASP A 3 -15.34 29.83 12.00
C ASP A 3 -14.14 28.87 12.10
N PHE A 4 -13.09 29.11 11.31
CA PHE A 4 -11.86 28.32 11.37
C PHE A 4 -11.13 28.50 12.72
N LEU A 5 -10.95 29.76 13.14
CA LEU A 5 -10.34 30.05 14.44
C LEU A 5 -11.18 29.50 15.58
N TYR A 6 -12.50 29.68 15.53
CA TYR A 6 -13.43 29.20 16.54
C TYR A 6 -13.37 27.67 16.69
N PHE A 7 -13.36 26.93 15.58
CA PHE A 7 -13.25 25.47 15.60
C PHE A 7 -11.96 24.99 16.29
N PHE A 8 -10.81 25.60 15.98
CA PHE A 8 -9.51 25.19 16.54
C PHE A 8 -9.22 25.77 17.93
N THR A 9 -10.06 26.66 18.47
CA THR A 9 -9.94 27.08 19.89
C THR A 9 -10.50 26.05 20.85
N PHE A 10 -11.26 25.06 20.37
CA PHE A 10 -11.91 24.02 21.18
C PHE A 10 -12.70 24.56 22.38
N GLN A 11 -13.26 25.77 22.24
CA GLN A 11 -14.06 26.40 23.30
C GLN A 11 -15.45 25.77 23.44
N ASP A 12 -15.98 25.20 22.34
CA ASP A 12 -17.24 24.46 22.36
C ASP A 12 -16.97 23.00 22.76
N PRO A 13 -17.53 22.53 23.88
CA PRO A 13 -17.37 21.15 24.32
C PRO A 13 -17.83 20.13 23.26
N SER A 14 -18.90 20.42 22.52
CA SER A 14 -19.44 19.52 21.50
C SER A 14 -18.46 19.29 20.38
N ILE A 15 -17.78 20.33 19.91
CA ILE A 15 -16.70 20.22 18.90
C ILE A 15 -15.56 19.37 19.44
N THR A 16 -15.13 19.66 20.66
CA THR A 16 -14.04 18.96 21.30
C THR A 16 -14.32 17.46 21.43
N TRP A 17 -15.52 17.09 21.88
CA TRP A 17 -15.89 15.68 22.05
C TRP A 17 -16.01 14.94 20.74
N VAL A 18 -16.57 15.55 19.69
CA VAL A 18 -16.67 14.96 18.36
C VAL A 18 -15.27 14.73 17.77
N VAL A 19 -14.39 15.74 17.78
CA VAL A 19 -13.04 15.64 17.24
C VAL A 19 -12.21 14.61 18.00
N LEU A 20 -12.20 14.65 19.33
CA LEU A 20 -11.47 13.70 20.14
C LEU A 20 -12.02 12.28 20.00
N GLY A 21 -13.34 12.12 20.00
CA GLY A 21 -13.98 10.82 19.85
C GLY A 21 -13.64 10.14 18.53
N ILE A 22 -13.77 10.86 17.42
CA ILE A 22 -13.45 10.33 16.08
C ILE A 22 -11.94 10.05 15.95
N THR A 23 -11.07 10.91 16.49
CA THR A 23 -9.62 10.72 16.39
C THR A 23 -9.16 9.54 17.24
N LEU A 24 -9.66 9.37 18.46
CA LEU A 24 -9.33 8.24 19.34
C LEU A 24 -9.79 6.91 18.70
N LEU A 25 -11.05 6.83 18.27
CA LEU A 25 -11.55 5.65 17.57
C LEU A 25 -10.78 5.39 16.27
N GLY A 26 -10.48 6.46 15.54
CA GLY A 26 -9.73 6.38 14.29
C GLY A 26 -8.34 5.80 14.47
N ILE A 27 -7.60 6.19 15.50
CA ILE A 27 -6.26 5.63 15.79
C ILE A 27 -6.38 4.14 16.12
N GLY A 28 -7.26 3.76 17.06
CA GLY A 28 -7.45 2.37 17.45
C GLY A 28 -7.85 1.49 16.28
N SER A 29 -8.81 1.95 15.48
CA SER A 29 -9.30 1.26 14.27
C SER A 29 -8.20 1.12 13.22
N ALA A 30 -7.39 2.16 12.97
CA ALA A 30 -6.28 2.14 12.03
C ALA A 30 -5.19 1.13 12.45
N TYR A 31 -4.94 0.98 13.77
CA TYR A 31 -3.98 0.00 14.27
C TYR A 31 -4.44 -1.43 14.03
N VAL A 32 -5.66 -1.78 14.43
CA VAL A 32 -6.24 -3.11 14.16
C VAL A 32 -6.37 -3.35 12.66
N GLY A 33 -6.89 -2.36 11.94
CA GLY A 33 -7.07 -2.42 10.49
C GLY A 33 -5.77 -2.64 9.72
N THR A 34 -4.65 -2.08 10.20
CA THR A 34 -3.33 -2.29 9.61
C THR A 34 -2.92 -3.76 9.65
N PHE A 35 -3.11 -4.45 10.76
CA PHE A 35 -2.82 -5.88 10.85
C PHE A 35 -3.78 -6.72 9.99
N SER A 36 -5.06 -6.37 9.94
CA SER A 36 -6.03 -7.02 9.05
C SER A 36 -5.67 -6.86 7.58
N PHE A 37 -5.26 -5.66 7.18
CA PHE A 37 -4.79 -5.35 5.84
C PHE A 37 -3.55 -6.16 5.47
N LEU A 38 -2.57 -6.27 6.37
CA LEU A 38 -1.35 -7.04 6.16
C LEU A 38 -1.60 -8.56 6.15
N ASP A 39 -2.57 -9.07 6.94
CA ASP A 39 -3.02 -10.48 6.91
C ASP A 39 -3.85 -10.81 5.65
N LYS A 40 -3.99 -9.84 4.73
CA LYS A 40 -4.80 -9.93 3.49
C LYS A 40 -6.28 -10.17 3.73
N LYS A 41 -6.79 -9.77 4.88
CA LYS A 41 -8.20 -9.89 5.30
C LYS A 41 -8.88 -8.53 5.41
N ALA A 42 -8.59 -7.66 4.46
CA ALA A 42 -9.14 -6.30 4.45
C ALA A 42 -10.67 -6.28 4.55
N LEU A 43 -11.35 -7.19 3.87
CA LEU A 43 -12.82 -7.28 3.88
C LEU A 43 -13.40 -7.81 5.21
N LEU A 44 -12.59 -8.38 6.11
CA LEU A 44 -13.09 -8.95 7.36
C LEU A 44 -13.70 -7.87 8.28
N GLY A 45 -13.08 -6.69 8.34
CA GLY A 45 -13.62 -5.57 9.12
C GLY A 45 -14.97 -5.09 8.63
N ASP A 46 -15.14 -5.02 7.31
CA ASP A 46 -16.41 -4.67 6.66
C ASP A 46 -17.47 -5.75 6.93
N ALA A 47 -17.13 -7.03 6.77
CA ALA A 47 -18.04 -8.12 7.07
C ALA A 47 -18.50 -8.14 8.53
N ILE A 48 -17.59 -7.88 9.49
CA ILE A 48 -17.96 -7.78 10.91
C ILE A 48 -18.89 -6.56 11.11
N SER A 49 -18.60 -5.42 10.48
CA SER A 49 -19.41 -4.20 10.58
C SER A 49 -20.86 -4.43 10.16
N HIS A 50 -21.07 -5.21 9.13
CA HIS A 50 -22.41 -5.59 8.69
C HIS A 50 -23.02 -6.75 9.50
N ALA A 51 -22.18 -7.68 9.96
CA ALA A 51 -22.61 -8.84 10.72
C ALA A 51 -23.08 -8.53 12.15
N VAL A 52 -22.74 -7.38 12.70
CA VAL A 52 -23.24 -6.97 14.03
C VAL A 52 -24.70 -6.49 14.00
N LEU A 53 -25.26 -6.14 12.85
CA LEU A 53 -26.61 -5.60 12.72
C LEU A 53 -27.70 -6.53 13.27
N PRO A 54 -27.73 -7.85 12.97
CA PRO A 54 -28.72 -8.75 13.58
C PRO A 54 -28.64 -8.78 15.09
N GLY A 55 -27.41 -8.75 15.65
CA GLY A 55 -27.18 -8.73 17.08
C GLY A 55 -27.66 -7.47 17.77
N ILE A 56 -27.44 -6.29 17.13
CA ILE A 56 -28.01 -4.99 17.58
C ILE A 56 -29.54 -5.08 17.65
N CYS A 57 -30.18 -5.58 16.60
CA CYS A 57 -31.62 -5.72 16.54
C CYS A 57 -32.16 -6.69 17.59
N LEU A 58 -31.50 -7.83 17.81
CA LEU A 58 -31.88 -8.79 18.85
C LEU A 58 -31.66 -8.23 20.25
N GLY A 59 -30.56 -7.54 20.51
CA GLY A 59 -30.29 -6.87 21.77
C GLY A 59 -31.38 -5.85 22.12
N PHE A 60 -31.77 -5.02 21.14
CA PHE A 60 -32.88 -4.07 21.29
C PHE A 60 -34.20 -4.79 21.54
N ALA A 61 -34.51 -5.86 20.79
CA ALA A 61 -35.75 -6.61 20.95
C ALA A 61 -35.88 -7.24 22.35
N LEU A 62 -34.77 -7.70 22.94
CA LEU A 62 -34.74 -8.28 24.28
C LEU A 62 -34.87 -7.23 25.39
N ALA A 63 -34.29 -6.07 25.22
CA ALA A 63 -34.35 -4.98 26.18
C ALA A 63 -35.69 -4.21 26.12
N GLY A 64 -36.31 -4.11 24.94
CA GLY A 64 -37.48 -3.28 24.67
C GLY A 64 -37.19 -1.76 24.58
N GLU A 65 -35.98 -1.36 24.93
CA GLU A 65 -35.47 0.01 24.96
C GLU A 65 -34.01 0.07 24.47
N LYS A 66 -33.47 1.29 24.29
CA LYS A 66 -32.06 1.47 23.91
C LYS A 66 -31.09 1.27 25.10
N ASP A 67 -31.04 0.07 25.68
CA ASP A 67 -30.04 -0.25 26.67
C ASP A 67 -28.71 -0.62 25.97
N PRO A 68 -27.64 0.18 26.15
CA PRO A 68 -26.33 -0.08 25.54
C PRO A 68 -25.75 -1.47 25.88
N ARG A 69 -26.08 -2.03 27.05
CA ARG A 69 -25.55 -3.31 27.51
C ARG A 69 -26.06 -4.46 26.62
N TYR A 70 -27.37 -4.48 26.34
CA TYR A 70 -27.99 -5.50 25.48
C TYR A 70 -27.55 -5.33 24.01
N ILE A 71 -27.51 -4.07 23.54
CA ILE A 71 -27.12 -3.75 22.17
C ILE A 71 -25.66 -4.13 21.91
N VAL A 72 -24.73 -3.72 22.77
CA VAL A 72 -23.28 -4.05 22.63
C VAL A 72 -23.04 -5.54 22.77
N THR A 73 -23.70 -6.20 23.72
CA THR A 73 -23.56 -7.66 23.90
C THR A 73 -24.10 -8.41 22.69
N GLY A 74 -25.27 -8.06 22.18
CA GLY A 74 -25.86 -8.65 20.99
C GLY A 74 -24.97 -8.44 19.75
N ALA A 75 -24.48 -7.22 19.55
CA ALA A 75 -23.54 -6.88 18.48
C ALA A 75 -22.25 -7.73 18.55
N PHE A 76 -21.65 -7.81 19.74
CA PHE A 76 -20.44 -8.60 19.96
C PHE A 76 -20.66 -10.10 19.68
N LEU A 77 -21.75 -10.69 20.18
CA LEU A 77 -22.07 -12.10 19.94
C LEU A 77 -22.32 -12.38 18.46
N SER A 78 -23.02 -11.49 17.76
CA SER A 78 -23.26 -11.64 16.31
C SER A 78 -21.95 -11.53 15.50
N GLY A 79 -21.10 -10.54 15.81
CA GLY A 79 -19.77 -10.42 15.20
C GLY A 79 -18.85 -11.60 15.50
N ALA A 80 -18.89 -12.14 16.73
CA ALA A 80 -18.15 -13.33 17.12
C ALA A 80 -18.65 -14.58 16.37
N LEU A 81 -19.97 -14.74 16.21
CA LEU A 81 -20.54 -15.81 15.42
C LEU A 81 -20.13 -15.74 13.95
N ALA A 82 -20.15 -14.54 13.36
CA ALA A 82 -19.73 -14.33 11.98
C ALA A 82 -18.25 -14.69 11.76
N THR A 83 -17.36 -14.26 12.66
CA THR A 83 -15.92 -14.60 12.59
C THR A 83 -15.66 -16.08 12.86
N PHE A 84 -16.41 -16.71 13.75
CA PHE A 84 -16.34 -18.13 13.98
C PHE A 84 -16.78 -18.92 12.73
N LEU A 85 -17.93 -18.59 12.14
CA LEU A 85 -18.42 -19.21 10.91
C LEU A 85 -17.44 -19.02 9.74
N SER A 86 -16.84 -17.83 9.61
CA SER A 86 -15.80 -17.57 8.60
C SER A 86 -14.63 -18.54 8.76
N SER A 87 -14.12 -18.69 9.99
CA SER A 87 -13.00 -19.58 10.30
C SER A 87 -13.36 -21.06 10.09
N TRP A 88 -14.58 -21.43 10.45
CA TRP A 88 -15.10 -22.80 10.29
C TRP A 88 -15.28 -23.16 8.80
N LEU A 89 -15.86 -22.26 8.00
CA LEU A 89 -16.01 -22.45 6.55
C LEU A 89 -14.66 -22.56 5.85
N LYS A 90 -13.68 -21.71 6.23
CA LYS A 90 -12.31 -21.75 5.68
C LYS A 90 -11.65 -23.11 5.93
N LYS A 91 -11.88 -23.71 7.11
CA LYS A 91 -11.30 -25.03 7.46
C LYS A 91 -11.98 -26.18 6.73
N ASN A 92 -13.29 -26.09 6.46
CA ASN A 92 -14.10 -27.22 5.98
C ASN A 92 -14.49 -27.10 4.50
N THR A 93 -14.14 -26.02 3.80
CA THR A 93 -14.46 -25.82 2.38
C THR A 93 -13.23 -25.42 1.58
N LYS A 94 -13.31 -25.54 0.26
CA LYS A 94 -12.29 -25.10 -0.70
C LYS A 94 -12.54 -23.68 -1.23
N LEU A 95 -13.49 -22.95 -0.63
CA LEU A 95 -13.83 -21.60 -1.05
C LEU A 95 -12.69 -20.64 -0.74
N SER A 96 -12.54 -19.61 -1.60
CA SER A 96 -11.59 -18.52 -1.32
C SER A 96 -12.03 -17.75 -0.08
N GLU A 97 -11.07 -17.17 0.65
CA GLU A 97 -11.35 -16.42 1.87
C GLU A 97 -12.29 -15.23 1.59
N ASP A 98 -12.08 -14.54 0.47
CA ASP A 98 -12.94 -13.42 0.04
C ASP A 98 -14.39 -13.87 -0.23
N SER A 99 -14.58 -15.04 -0.85
CA SER A 99 -15.93 -15.60 -1.09
C SER A 99 -16.65 -15.95 0.21
N ILE A 100 -15.92 -16.51 1.19
CA ILE A 100 -16.46 -16.81 2.52
C ILE A 100 -16.90 -15.53 3.23
N ILE A 101 -16.02 -14.53 3.26
CA ILE A 101 -16.27 -13.23 3.91
C ILE A 101 -17.48 -12.53 3.27
N ALA A 102 -17.54 -12.49 1.92
CA ALA A 102 -18.66 -11.89 1.20
C ALA A 102 -19.98 -12.62 1.45
N SER A 103 -19.97 -13.96 1.55
CA SER A 103 -21.17 -14.75 1.85
C SER A 103 -21.68 -14.46 3.26
N ILE A 104 -20.80 -14.42 4.25
CA ILE A 104 -21.14 -14.09 5.64
C ILE A 104 -21.70 -12.67 5.75
N LEU A 105 -21.04 -11.69 5.12
CA LEU A 105 -21.52 -10.32 5.04
C LEU A 105 -22.98 -10.29 4.51
N SER A 106 -23.21 -10.93 3.37
CA SER A 106 -24.52 -10.90 2.72
C SER A 106 -25.63 -11.55 3.57
N ILE A 107 -25.33 -12.73 4.18
CA ILE A 107 -26.29 -13.45 5.01
C ILE A 107 -26.63 -12.65 6.27
N PHE A 108 -25.63 -12.21 7.03
CA PHE A 108 -25.86 -11.49 8.28
C PHE A 108 -26.52 -10.14 8.04
N PHE A 109 -26.05 -9.40 7.02
CA PHE A 109 -26.67 -8.12 6.66
C PHE A 109 -28.13 -8.29 6.24
N GLY A 110 -28.43 -9.29 5.40
CA GLY A 110 -29.80 -9.60 5.00
C GLY A 110 -30.70 -9.93 6.21
N ILE A 111 -30.24 -10.80 7.12
CA ILE A 111 -30.95 -11.10 8.37
C ILE A 111 -31.13 -9.85 9.22
N GLY A 112 -30.08 -9.02 9.33
CA GLY A 112 -30.14 -7.76 10.09
C GLY A 112 -31.17 -6.79 9.56
N ILE A 113 -31.25 -6.60 8.24
CA ILE A 113 -32.27 -5.74 7.59
C ILE A 113 -33.68 -6.28 7.81
N VAL A 114 -33.86 -7.59 7.71
CA VAL A 114 -35.18 -8.22 8.01
C VAL A 114 -35.58 -7.93 9.47
N PHE A 115 -34.70 -8.16 10.43
CA PHE A 115 -34.98 -7.87 11.85
C PHE A 115 -35.26 -6.39 12.08
N LEU A 116 -34.46 -5.50 11.50
CA LEU A 116 -34.67 -4.04 11.59
C LEU A 116 -36.05 -3.67 11.04
N THR A 117 -36.44 -4.21 9.89
CA THR A 117 -37.74 -3.95 9.26
C THR A 117 -38.92 -4.44 10.11
N VAL A 118 -38.77 -5.62 10.71
CA VAL A 118 -39.79 -6.17 11.62
C VAL A 118 -39.93 -5.28 12.85
N LEU A 119 -38.83 -4.86 13.46
CA LEU A 119 -38.83 -3.96 14.60
C LEU A 119 -39.51 -2.61 14.24
N GLN A 120 -39.16 -2.00 13.10
CA GLN A 120 -39.75 -0.73 12.65
C GLN A 120 -41.28 -0.78 12.52
N LYS A 121 -41.84 -1.95 12.19
CA LYS A 121 -43.30 -2.14 12.14
C LYS A 121 -43.98 -2.23 13.50
N SER A 122 -43.24 -2.42 14.59
CA SER A 122 -43.79 -2.57 15.94
C SER A 122 -44.34 -1.25 16.54
N GLY A 123 -44.08 -0.12 15.88
CA GLY A 123 -44.59 1.20 16.30
C GLY A 123 -43.87 1.82 17.51
N ASN A 124 -42.79 1.22 18.01
CA ASN A 124 -42.02 1.77 19.12
C ASN A 124 -41.18 2.99 18.63
N PRO A 125 -41.36 4.21 19.21
CA PRO A 125 -40.66 5.43 18.79
C PRO A 125 -39.14 5.33 18.95
N GLU A 126 -38.63 4.53 19.88
CA GLU A 126 -37.21 4.39 20.12
C GLU A 126 -36.47 3.69 18.99
N ILE A 127 -37.16 2.96 18.12
CA ILE A 127 -36.60 2.29 16.97
C ILE A 127 -36.06 3.26 15.93
N ALA A 128 -36.62 4.46 15.83
CA ALA A 128 -36.13 5.49 14.92
C ALA A 128 -34.65 5.80 15.10
N GLY A 129 -34.15 5.63 16.33
CA GLY A 129 -32.72 5.79 16.60
C GLY A 129 -31.81 4.61 16.19
N LEU A 130 -32.35 3.45 15.78
CA LEU A 130 -31.54 2.35 15.25
C LEU A 130 -30.95 2.68 13.88
N ASN A 131 -31.54 3.59 13.11
CA ASN A 131 -31.00 4.08 11.86
C ASN A 131 -29.64 4.79 12.05
N SER A 132 -29.40 5.36 13.23
CA SER A 132 -28.11 5.98 13.55
C SER A 132 -26.94 4.99 13.56
N PHE A 133 -27.20 3.70 13.79
CA PHE A 133 -26.13 2.68 13.70
C PHE A 133 -25.63 2.47 12.26
N ILE A 134 -26.45 2.75 11.25
CA ILE A 134 -26.03 2.63 9.84
C ILE A 134 -25.19 3.85 9.42
N PHE A 135 -25.66 5.05 9.75
CA PHE A 135 -25.05 6.31 9.29
C PHE A 135 -24.14 6.97 10.34
N GLY A 136 -24.21 6.52 11.58
CA GLY A 136 -23.51 7.13 12.71
C GLY A 136 -24.27 8.35 13.29
N ASN A 137 -23.92 8.70 14.53
CA ASN A 137 -24.37 9.90 15.20
C ASN A 137 -23.21 10.58 15.91
N ALA A 138 -22.22 11.01 15.14
CA ALA A 138 -21.01 11.62 15.69
C ALA A 138 -21.32 12.91 16.51
N ILE A 139 -22.37 13.63 16.16
CA ILE A 139 -22.80 14.84 16.89
C ILE A 139 -23.30 14.49 18.31
N GLY A 140 -23.76 13.27 18.52
CA GLY A 140 -24.24 12.77 19.81
C GLY A 140 -23.16 12.22 20.73
N ILE A 141 -21.89 12.35 20.40
CA ILE A 141 -20.77 11.90 21.25
C ILE A 141 -20.72 12.76 22.52
N ALA A 142 -20.81 12.11 23.68
CA ALA A 142 -20.75 12.75 25.00
C ALA A 142 -19.36 12.57 25.64
N GLU A 143 -19.10 13.32 26.69
CA GLU A 143 -17.85 13.21 27.46
C GLU A 143 -17.60 11.79 27.98
N THR A 144 -18.65 11.11 28.44
CA THR A 144 -18.57 9.71 28.90
C THR A 144 -18.11 8.74 27.83
N ASP A 145 -18.45 9.00 26.56
CA ASP A 145 -18.07 8.16 25.45
C ASP A 145 -16.57 8.30 25.12
N LEU A 146 -15.96 9.45 25.41
CA LEU A 146 -14.52 9.67 25.23
C LEU A 146 -13.68 8.73 26.08
N LEU A 147 -14.11 8.46 27.32
CA LEU A 147 -13.42 7.50 28.20
C LEU A 147 -13.48 6.08 27.62
N LEU A 148 -14.63 5.71 27.06
CA LEU A 148 -14.82 4.41 26.41
C LEU A 148 -13.95 4.30 25.15
N TYR A 149 -13.99 5.31 24.28
CA TYR A 149 -13.23 5.32 23.01
C TYR A 149 -11.72 5.40 23.25
N GLY A 150 -11.31 6.26 24.18
CA GLY A 150 -9.91 6.38 24.60
C GLY A 150 -9.39 5.10 25.26
N GLY A 151 -10.17 4.53 26.17
CA GLY A 151 -9.86 3.27 26.86
C GLY A 151 -9.73 2.10 25.88
N LEU A 152 -10.66 1.97 24.93
CA LEU A 152 -10.59 0.97 23.88
C LEU A 152 -9.35 1.16 22.99
N SER A 153 -9.14 2.37 22.47
CA SER A 153 -8.00 2.66 21.61
C SER A 153 -6.67 2.43 22.31
N LEU A 154 -6.57 2.85 23.58
CA LEU A 154 -5.39 2.59 24.40
C LEU A 154 -5.17 1.09 24.60
N THR A 155 -6.23 0.33 24.89
CA THR A 155 -6.16 -1.13 25.03
C THR A 155 -5.69 -1.80 23.75
N ILE A 156 -6.24 -1.41 22.61
CA ILE A 156 -5.83 -1.92 21.29
C ILE A 156 -4.35 -1.64 21.03
N ILE A 157 -3.93 -0.38 21.18
CA ILE A 157 -2.54 0.04 20.97
C ILE A 157 -1.61 -0.71 21.91
N LEU A 158 -1.96 -0.82 23.18
CA LEU A 158 -1.16 -1.48 24.21
C LEU A 158 -1.02 -2.98 23.91
N VAL A 159 -2.12 -3.69 23.64
CA VAL A 159 -2.08 -5.12 23.33
C VAL A 159 -1.29 -5.38 22.05
N LEU A 160 -1.56 -4.65 20.95
CA LEU A 160 -0.84 -4.81 19.70
C LEU A 160 0.64 -4.44 19.80
N SER A 161 1.00 -3.47 20.65
CA SER A 161 2.40 -3.06 20.86
C SER A 161 3.16 -4.03 21.77
N LEU A 162 2.55 -4.52 22.84
CA LEU A 162 3.16 -5.50 23.75
C LEU A 162 3.41 -6.83 23.06
N PHE A 163 2.45 -7.27 22.24
CA PHE A 163 2.53 -8.53 21.50
C PHE A 163 2.87 -8.31 20.02
N LEU A 164 3.64 -7.24 19.70
CA LEU A 164 3.97 -6.87 18.32
C LEU A 164 4.71 -7.99 17.59
N LYS A 165 5.57 -8.74 18.28
CA LYS A 165 6.34 -9.86 17.70
C LYS A 165 5.41 -11.00 17.30
N GLU A 166 4.48 -11.33 18.18
CA GLU A 166 3.50 -12.40 18.00
C GLU A 166 2.51 -12.07 16.86
N PHE A 167 1.99 -10.85 16.84
CA PHE A 167 1.11 -10.39 15.76
C PHE A 167 1.86 -10.30 14.42
N ARG A 168 3.10 -9.85 14.43
CA ARG A 168 3.95 -9.85 13.25
C ARG A 168 4.17 -11.26 12.72
N LEU A 169 4.45 -12.22 13.59
CA LEU A 169 4.63 -13.62 13.23
C LEU A 169 3.33 -14.23 12.67
N MET A 170 2.19 -13.95 13.30
CA MET A 170 0.86 -14.38 12.82
C MET A 170 0.55 -13.91 11.40
N VAL A 171 0.97 -12.68 11.06
CA VAL A 171 0.65 -12.06 9.77
C VAL A 171 1.63 -12.47 8.67
N PHE A 172 2.94 -12.49 8.95
CA PHE A 172 3.96 -12.67 7.91
C PHE A 172 4.40 -14.13 7.73
N ASP A 173 4.46 -14.92 8.81
CA ASP A 173 4.86 -16.32 8.75
C ASP A 173 4.18 -17.17 9.84
N PRO A 174 2.87 -17.45 9.68
CA PRO A 174 2.13 -18.24 10.66
C PRO A 174 2.63 -19.70 10.76
N ASN A 175 3.17 -20.27 9.68
CA ASN A 175 3.66 -21.65 9.67
C ASN A 175 4.95 -21.78 10.48
N PHE A 176 5.89 -20.86 10.30
CA PHE A 176 7.08 -20.78 11.13
C PHE A 176 6.73 -20.57 12.60
N GLY A 177 5.76 -19.66 12.88
CA GLY A 177 5.29 -19.43 14.24
C GLY A 177 4.78 -20.71 14.92
N GLN A 178 3.99 -21.52 14.22
CA GLN A 178 3.52 -22.81 14.74
C GLN A 178 4.68 -23.79 14.95
N ALA A 179 5.63 -23.86 14.01
CA ALA A 179 6.77 -24.77 14.09
C ALA A 179 7.66 -24.50 15.32
N ILE A 180 7.80 -23.24 15.76
CA ILE A 180 8.57 -22.85 16.96
C ILE A 180 7.73 -22.81 18.24
N GLY A 181 6.48 -23.30 18.19
CA GLY A 181 5.62 -23.49 19.38
C GLY A 181 4.76 -22.28 19.78
N PHE A 182 4.66 -21.21 18.96
CA PHE A 182 3.74 -20.12 19.26
C PHE A 182 2.28 -20.52 19.04
N PRO A 183 1.36 -20.14 19.96
CA PRO A 183 -0.06 -20.44 19.85
C PRO A 183 -0.76 -19.49 18.86
N ILE A 184 -0.43 -19.61 17.56
CA ILE A 184 -0.92 -18.71 16.50
C ILE A 184 -2.46 -18.63 16.47
N GLN A 185 -3.16 -19.72 16.79
CA GLN A 185 -4.65 -19.71 16.87
C GLN A 185 -5.15 -18.85 18.02
N GLY A 186 -4.49 -18.89 19.18
CA GLY A 186 -4.80 -18.03 20.34
C GLY A 186 -4.55 -16.56 20.04
N ILE A 187 -3.41 -16.24 19.38
CA ILE A 187 -3.08 -14.87 18.96
C ILE A 187 -4.13 -14.35 17.96
N ARG A 188 -4.55 -15.18 17.01
CA ARG A 188 -5.62 -14.86 16.06
C ARG A 188 -6.97 -14.65 16.73
N PHE A 189 -7.28 -15.42 17.74
CA PHE A 189 -8.50 -15.25 18.54
C PHE A 189 -8.48 -13.87 19.25
N VAL A 190 -7.39 -13.51 19.93
CA VAL A 190 -7.24 -12.20 20.58
C VAL A 190 -7.38 -11.07 19.54
N PHE A 191 -6.74 -11.21 18.37
CA PHE A 191 -6.86 -10.23 17.30
C PHE A 191 -8.30 -10.04 16.83
N ASN A 192 -9.04 -11.13 16.61
CA ASN A 192 -10.45 -11.09 16.21
C ASN A 192 -11.33 -10.42 17.29
N VAL A 193 -11.07 -10.68 18.57
CA VAL A 193 -11.78 -10.01 19.68
C VAL A 193 -11.54 -8.51 19.65
N LEU A 194 -10.27 -8.07 19.49
CA LEU A 194 -9.95 -6.64 19.41
C LEU A 194 -10.63 -5.98 18.20
N MET A 195 -10.68 -6.67 17.06
CA MET A 195 -11.35 -6.17 15.86
C MET A 195 -12.86 -6.03 16.07
N ILE A 196 -13.52 -7.06 16.66
CA ILE A 196 -14.95 -7.01 16.95
C ILE A 196 -15.26 -5.88 17.92
N LEU A 197 -14.46 -5.71 18.98
CA LEU A 197 -14.63 -4.61 19.94
C LEU A 197 -14.48 -3.24 19.29
N ALA A 198 -13.46 -3.07 18.44
CA ALA A 198 -13.27 -1.82 17.70
C ALA A 198 -14.47 -1.51 16.81
N VAL A 199 -15.00 -2.52 16.09
CA VAL A 199 -16.15 -2.38 15.22
C VAL A 199 -17.41 -2.07 16.01
N VAL A 200 -17.72 -2.86 17.03
CA VAL A 200 -18.98 -2.73 17.80
C VAL A 200 -19.10 -1.37 18.49
N ILE A 201 -18.00 -0.90 19.10
CA ILE A 201 -17.97 0.38 19.77
C ILE A 201 -17.93 1.52 18.75
N GLY A 202 -17.15 1.35 17.67
CA GLY A 202 -17.01 2.34 16.61
C GLY A 202 -18.31 2.58 15.85
N ILE A 203 -19.10 1.55 15.54
CA ILE A 203 -20.37 1.68 14.81
C ILE A 203 -21.35 2.56 15.58
N GLN A 204 -21.40 2.45 16.89
CA GLN A 204 -22.30 3.25 17.71
C GLN A 204 -22.02 4.76 17.55
N ALA A 205 -20.75 5.13 17.46
CA ALA A 205 -20.32 6.52 17.31
C ALA A 205 -20.43 7.05 15.87
N ILE A 206 -19.91 6.28 14.92
CA ILE A 206 -19.59 6.77 13.58
C ILE A 206 -20.27 5.99 12.44
N GLY A 207 -21.04 4.96 12.78
CA GLY A 207 -21.78 4.13 11.81
C GLY A 207 -20.94 3.07 11.09
N VAL A 208 -21.67 2.13 10.45
CA VAL A 208 -21.09 0.98 9.76
C VAL A 208 -20.16 1.42 8.62
N VAL A 209 -20.61 2.35 7.77
CA VAL A 209 -19.87 2.76 6.57
C VAL A 209 -18.53 3.40 6.91
N LEU A 210 -18.53 4.32 7.89
CA LEU A 210 -17.29 4.98 8.28
C LEU A 210 -16.35 4.02 9.00
N MET A 211 -16.88 3.09 9.80
CA MET A 211 -16.08 2.13 10.54
C MET A 211 -15.30 1.22 9.59
N ALA A 212 -15.92 0.70 8.54
CA ALA A 212 -15.25 -0.10 7.50
C ALA A 212 -14.13 0.70 6.82
N ALA A 213 -14.37 1.97 6.49
CA ALA A 213 -13.39 2.85 5.88
C ALA A 213 -12.18 3.12 6.80
N LEU A 214 -12.42 3.38 8.10
CA LEU A 214 -11.36 3.63 9.09
C LEU A 214 -10.48 2.41 9.36
N LEU A 215 -11.00 1.20 9.19
CA LEU A 215 -10.20 -0.02 9.35
C LEU A 215 -9.22 -0.23 8.18
N ILE A 216 -9.65 0.00 6.95
CA ILE A 216 -8.89 -0.43 5.76
C ILE A 216 -8.10 0.71 5.14
N THR A 217 -8.76 1.84 4.89
CA THR A 217 -8.21 2.89 4.03
C THR A 217 -6.95 3.57 4.58
N PRO A 218 -6.81 3.85 5.90
CA PRO A 218 -5.59 4.43 6.43
C PRO A 218 -4.37 3.55 6.22
N ALA A 219 -4.52 2.22 6.43
CA ALA A 219 -3.46 1.25 6.24
C ALA A 219 -3.06 1.11 4.77
N ALA A 220 -4.04 1.05 3.87
CA ALA A 220 -3.83 1.01 2.43
C ALA A 220 -3.09 2.28 1.94
N ALA A 221 -3.51 3.47 2.38
CA ALA A 221 -2.85 4.73 2.06
C ALA A 221 -1.39 4.77 2.57
N ALA A 222 -1.17 4.38 3.83
CA ALA A 222 0.15 4.37 4.46
C ALA A 222 1.13 3.39 3.79
N ARG A 223 0.61 2.27 3.24
CA ARG A 223 1.42 1.25 2.57
C ARG A 223 2.18 1.79 1.35
N PHE A 224 1.67 2.79 0.67
CA PHE A 224 2.37 3.43 -0.44
C PHE A 224 3.63 4.19 -0.01
N TRP A 225 3.69 4.66 1.24
CA TRP A 225 4.80 5.47 1.75
C TRP A 225 5.90 4.65 2.41
N THR A 226 5.58 3.48 2.97
CA THR A 226 6.54 2.70 3.76
C THR A 226 6.31 1.20 3.71
N ASN A 227 7.42 0.45 3.86
CA ASN A 227 7.41 -0.99 4.06
C ASN A 227 7.72 -1.38 5.53
N ARG A 228 8.04 -0.41 6.41
CA ARG A 228 8.36 -0.67 7.82
C ARG A 228 7.08 -0.65 8.64
N LEU A 229 6.82 -1.71 9.40
CA LEU A 229 5.57 -1.88 10.17
C LEU A 229 5.30 -0.73 11.14
N SER A 230 6.29 -0.30 11.93
CA SER A 230 6.12 0.79 12.89
C SER A 230 5.75 2.12 12.23
N THR A 231 6.42 2.46 11.12
CA THR A 231 6.10 3.66 10.35
C THR A 231 4.73 3.56 9.69
N LEU A 232 4.34 2.35 9.26
CA LEU A 232 3.04 2.09 8.66
C LEU A 232 1.90 2.31 9.67
N LEU A 233 2.04 1.79 10.89
CA LEU A 233 1.10 2.00 11.98
C LEU A 233 0.97 3.50 12.33
N PHE A 234 2.10 4.21 12.44
CA PHE A 234 2.11 5.64 12.72
C PHE A 234 1.40 6.44 11.62
N LEU A 235 1.73 6.19 10.35
CA LEU A 235 1.11 6.89 9.22
C LEU A 235 -0.38 6.57 9.08
N ALA A 236 -0.79 5.32 9.31
CA ALA A 236 -2.20 4.95 9.28
C ALA A 236 -3.00 5.70 10.38
N GLY A 237 -2.47 5.76 11.61
CA GLY A 237 -3.04 6.55 12.68
C GLY A 237 -3.10 8.04 12.34
N LEU A 238 -2.02 8.61 11.80
CA LEU A 238 -1.94 10.01 11.39
C LEU A 238 -2.97 10.36 10.30
N PHE A 239 -3.11 9.52 9.27
CA PHE A 239 -4.10 9.74 8.21
C PHE A 239 -5.53 9.67 8.73
N SER A 240 -5.78 8.78 9.70
CA SER A 240 -7.06 8.68 10.38
C SER A 240 -7.38 9.94 11.18
N VAL A 241 -6.41 10.46 11.93
CA VAL A 241 -6.54 11.72 12.70
C VAL A 241 -6.80 12.92 11.77
N ILE A 242 -6.00 13.06 10.71
CA ILE A 242 -6.16 14.18 9.76
C ILE A 242 -7.55 14.15 9.12
N SER A 243 -7.99 12.98 8.63
CA SER A 243 -9.32 12.85 8.03
C SER A 243 -10.44 13.08 9.04
N GLY A 244 -10.26 12.63 10.28
CA GLY A 244 -11.20 12.87 11.38
C GLY A 244 -11.37 14.36 11.69
N ILE A 245 -10.28 15.10 11.83
CA ILE A 245 -10.30 16.55 12.09
C ILE A 245 -10.94 17.30 10.91
N LEU A 246 -10.51 17.02 9.68
CA LEU A 246 -11.03 17.69 8.50
C LEU A 246 -12.51 17.39 8.26
N GLY A 247 -12.94 16.15 8.46
CA GLY A 247 -14.34 15.75 8.33
C GLY A 247 -15.23 16.41 9.38
N SER A 248 -14.76 16.50 10.63
CA SER A 248 -15.46 17.20 11.71
C SER A 248 -15.54 18.71 11.45
N TYR A 249 -14.49 19.31 10.90
CA TYR A 249 -14.48 20.73 10.53
C TYR A 249 -15.54 21.06 9.47
N ILE A 250 -15.62 20.28 8.40
CA ILE A 250 -16.63 20.51 7.35
C ILE A 250 -18.06 20.33 7.90
N SER A 251 -18.27 19.32 8.74
CA SER A 251 -19.57 19.09 9.38
C SER A 251 -19.97 20.24 10.33
N PHE A 252 -19.00 20.91 10.94
CA PHE A 252 -19.23 22.09 11.76
C PHE A 252 -19.58 23.32 10.91
N VAL A 253 -18.84 23.57 9.82
CA VAL A 253 -19.04 24.78 8.98
C VAL A 253 -20.33 24.71 8.16
N ILE A 254 -20.72 23.51 7.69
CA ILE A 254 -21.89 23.33 6.84
C ILE A 254 -22.97 22.63 7.66
N PRO A 255 -24.06 23.36 8.02
CA PRO A 255 -25.14 22.80 8.82
C PRO A 255 -25.77 21.56 8.16
N GLN A 256 -26.20 20.61 8.98
CA GLN A 256 -26.87 19.36 8.57
C GLN A 256 -25.99 18.39 7.74
N MET A 257 -24.71 18.64 7.59
CA MET A 257 -23.76 17.70 6.94
C MET A 257 -23.29 16.63 7.93
N PRO A 258 -23.46 15.34 7.60
CA PRO A 258 -23.03 14.25 8.49
C PRO A 258 -21.50 14.13 8.52
N THR A 259 -20.93 14.04 9.71
CA THR A 259 -19.48 13.98 9.92
C THR A 259 -18.84 12.72 9.31
N GLY A 260 -19.49 11.57 9.45
CA GLY A 260 -19.00 10.29 8.96
C GLY A 260 -18.64 10.29 7.47
N PRO A 261 -19.55 10.60 6.57
CA PRO A 261 -19.28 10.68 5.13
C PRO A 261 -18.13 11.62 4.77
N TRP A 262 -17.98 12.76 5.43
CA TRP A 262 -16.88 13.69 5.18
C TRP A 262 -15.52 13.12 5.60
N VAL A 263 -15.48 12.42 6.72
CA VAL A 263 -14.24 11.70 7.12
C VAL A 263 -13.86 10.66 6.07
N VAL A 264 -14.82 9.91 5.51
CA VAL A 264 -14.58 8.96 4.41
C VAL A 264 -14.05 9.66 3.16
N VAL A 265 -14.62 10.80 2.77
CA VAL A 265 -14.17 11.58 1.62
C VAL A 265 -12.73 12.04 1.78
N PHE A 266 -12.37 12.62 2.94
CA PHE A 266 -10.97 13.02 3.18
C PHE A 266 -10.04 11.85 3.24
N LEU A 267 -10.41 10.75 3.89
CA LEU A 267 -9.60 9.55 3.97
C LEU A 267 -9.37 8.92 2.60
N SER A 268 -10.41 8.85 1.77
CA SER A 268 -10.33 8.38 0.38
C SER A 268 -9.46 9.31 -0.48
N SER A 269 -9.55 10.61 -0.25
CA SER A 269 -8.69 11.61 -0.93
C SER A 269 -7.22 11.43 -0.54
N ILE A 270 -6.92 11.21 0.75
CA ILE A 270 -5.56 10.89 1.22
C ILE A 270 -5.06 9.59 0.58
N ALA A 271 -5.91 8.57 0.48
CA ALA A 271 -5.53 7.31 -0.17
C ALA A 271 -5.25 7.50 -1.67
N LEU A 272 -6.08 8.25 -2.38
CA LEU A 272 -5.88 8.58 -3.79
C LEU A 272 -4.60 9.39 -4.00
N LEU A 273 -4.36 10.41 -3.19
CA LEU A 273 -3.12 11.19 -3.23
C LEU A 273 -1.90 10.33 -2.92
N SER A 274 -1.99 9.42 -1.95
CA SER A 274 -0.93 8.47 -1.62
C SER A 274 -0.62 7.54 -2.81
N PHE A 275 -1.65 7.01 -3.47
CA PHE A 275 -1.51 6.21 -4.67
C PHE A 275 -0.83 6.96 -5.82
N LEU A 276 -1.16 8.25 -6.00
CA LEU A 276 -0.60 9.06 -7.08
C LEU A 276 0.83 9.54 -6.77
N LEU A 277 1.08 10.05 -5.54
CA LEU A 277 2.25 10.88 -5.22
C LEU A 277 3.35 10.15 -4.44
N ALA A 278 3.09 8.97 -3.85
CA ALA A 278 4.07 8.32 -2.98
C ALA A 278 5.42 8.08 -3.70
N PRO A 279 6.56 8.48 -3.12
CA PRO A 279 7.84 8.61 -3.85
C PRO A 279 8.36 7.33 -4.50
N LYS A 280 8.14 6.17 -3.86
CA LYS A 280 8.66 4.87 -4.34
C LYS A 280 7.58 3.99 -4.99
N SER A 281 6.33 4.14 -4.58
CA SER A 281 5.24 3.23 -4.94
C SER A 281 4.12 3.92 -5.71
N GLY A 282 4.12 5.25 -5.77
CA GLY A 282 3.09 6.04 -6.43
C GLY A 282 3.13 5.91 -7.96
N LEU A 283 1.98 6.15 -8.58
CA LEU A 283 1.82 6.05 -10.03
C LEU A 283 2.69 7.06 -10.78
N LEU A 284 2.67 8.33 -10.35
CA LEU A 284 3.42 9.41 -11.00
C LEU A 284 4.95 9.21 -10.93
N PRO A 285 5.57 8.95 -9.76
CA PRO A 285 7.00 8.66 -9.70
C PRO A 285 7.41 7.45 -10.54
N ARG A 286 6.59 6.38 -10.55
CA ARG A 286 6.86 5.20 -11.39
C ARG A 286 6.82 5.54 -12.88
N PHE A 287 5.84 6.35 -13.30
CA PHE A 287 5.72 6.78 -14.69
C PHE A 287 6.93 7.61 -15.13
N PHE A 288 7.36 8.60 -14.32
CA PHE A 288 8.55 9.40 -14.62
C PHE A 288 9.83 8.58 -14.55
N SER A 289 9.97 7.67 -13.59
CA SER A 289 11.12 6.77 -13.49
C SER A 289 11.21 5.85 -14.71
N ARG A 290 10.09 5.27 -15.15
CA ARG A 290 10.05 4.43 -16.35
C ARG A 290 10.45 5.21 -17.61
N LYS A 291 9.93 6.44 -17.78
CA LYS A 291 10.33 7.30 -18.90
C LYS A 291 11.84 7.60 -18.88
N ARG A 292 12.39 7.88 -17.71
CA ARG A 292 13.82 8.14 -17.54
C ARG A 292 14.65 6.91 -17.87
N TYR A 293 14.24 5.76 -17.38
CA TYR A 293 14.89 4.48 -17.64
C TYR A 293 14.91 4.15 -19.14
N VAL A 294 13.77 4.23 -19.83
CA VAL A 294 13.69 3.98 -21.29
C VAL A 294 14.57 4.96 -22.06
N LYS A 295 14.60 6.23 -21.68
CA LYS A 295 15.48 7.22 -22.31
C LYS A 295 16.97 6.90 -22.11
N GLN A 296 17.35 6.43 -20.93
CA GLN A 296 18.73 6.01 -20.65
C GLN A 296 19.08 4.74 -21.44
N MET A 297 18.20 3.77 -21.48
CA MET A 297 18.36 2.54 -22.27
C MET A 297 18.64 2.85 -23.75
N HIS A 298 17.83 3.70 -24.38
CA HIS A 298 18.06 4.09 -25.80
C HIS A 298 19.41 4.78 -25.98
N ARG A 299 19.82 5.65 -25.03
CA ARG A 299 21.13 6.32 -25.04
C ARG A 299 22.25 5.28 -24.99
N ASP A 300 22.20 4.36 -24.04
CA ASP A 300 23.25 3.38 -23.79
C ASP A 300 23.39 2.40 -24.97
N HIS A 301 22.26 1.99 -25.55
CA HIS A 301 22.28 1.17 -26.80
C HIS A 301 22.95 1.91 -27.98
N LEU A 302 22.66 3.20 -28.16
CA LEU A 302 23.29 3.99 -29.22
C LEU A 302 24.79 4.12 -28.98
N MET A 303 25.21 4.40 -27.75
CA MET A 303 26.64 4.46 -27.38
C MET A 303 27.35 3.15 -27.60
N LYS A 304 26.72 2.02 -27.24
CA LYS A 304 27.23 0.64 -27.46
C LYS A 304 27.39 0.32 -28.95
N ALA A 305 26.42 0.73 -29.79
CA ALA A 305 26.52 0.53 -31.25
C ALA A 305 27.68 1.29 -31.85
N LEU A 306 27.82 2.56 -31.51
CA LEU A 306 28.92 3.40 -32.01
C LEU A 306 30.29 2.86 -31.55
N TYR A 307 30.37 2.33 -30.31
CA TYR A 307 31.61 1.74 -29.82
C TYR A 307 31.95 0.41 -30.52
N LYS A 308 30.96 -0.46 -30.74
CA LYS A 308 31.16 -1.70 -31.52
C LYS A 308 31.58 -1.44 -32.95
N ALA A 309 31.02 -0.40 -33.60
CA ALA A 309 31.48 0.03 -34.91
C ALA A 309 32.96 0.48 -34.91
N LYS A 310 33.35 1.25 -33.90
CA LYS A 310 34.75 1.67 -33.75
C LYS A 310 35.70 0.49 -33.53
N GLU A 311 35.32 -0.53 -32.72
CA GLU A 311 36.07 -1.77 -32.56
C GLU A 311 36.26 -2.49 -33.91
N ALA A 312 35.24 -2.45 -34.80
CA ALA A 312 35.29 -3.00 -36.15
C ALA A 312 36.04 -2.13 -37.18
N LYS A 313 36.76 -1.08 -36.72
CA LYS A 313 37.50 -0.09 -37.55
C LYS A 313 36.59 0.82 -38.38
N ASN A 314 35.34 0.93 -38.05
CA ASN A 314 34.41 1.89 -38.64
C ASN A 314 34.24 3.05 -37.66
N GLU A 315 34.93 4.17 -37.89
CA GLU A 315 34.98 5.29 -36.94
C GLU A 315 33.65 6.05 -36.82
N SER A 316 32.73 5.89 -37.76
CA SER A 316 31.43 6.55 -37.75
C SER A 316 30.34 5.66 -38.35
N LEU A 317 29.09 5.85 -37.95
CA LEU A 317 27.92 5.21 -38.50
C LEU A 317 27.01 6.26 -39.15
N THR A 318 26.41 5.92 -40.26
CA THR A 318 25.34 6.71 -40.88
C THR A 318 24.05 6.55 -40.07
N LEU A 319 23.12 7.53 -40.20
CA LEU A 319 21.83 7.45 -39.51
C LEU A 319 21.02 6.23 -39.99
N GLU A 320 21.11 5.84 -41.27
CA GLU A 320 20.42 4.65 -41.76
C GLU A 320 20.98 3.35 -41.17
N GLU A 321 22.30 3.25 -40.99
CA GLU A 321 22.91 2.09 -40.32
C GLU A 321 22.50 2.02 -38.86
N ILE A 322 22.42 3.15 -38.15
CA ILE A 322 21.93 3.22 -36.77
C ILE A 322 20.45 2.76 -36.69
N TYR A 323 19.61 3.19 -37.61
CA TYR A 323 18.22 2.75 -37.68
C TYR A 323 18.06 1.27 -38.01
N ALA A 324 18.96 0.70 -38.80
CA ALA A 324 18.98 -0.72 -39.14
C ALA A 324 19.44 -1.63 -37.99
N LEU A 325 20.34 -1.13 -37.12
CA LEU A 325 20.89 -1.89 -36.01
C LEU A 325 19.92 -2.10 -34.86
N TYR A 326 18.93 -1.20 -34.70
CA TYR A 326 18.02 -1.25 -33.56
C TYR A 326 16.55 -1.16 -33.94
N PRO A 327 15.67 -2.02 -33.39
CA PRO A 327 14.23 -2.04 -33.67
C PRO A 327 13.45 -0.96 -32.91
N PHE A 328 14.07 0.21 -32.64
CA PHE A 328 13.43 1.33 -31.98
C PHE A 328 12.81 2.30 -32.99
N HIS A 329 11.80 3.06 -32.55
CA HIS A 329 11.23 4.10 -33.39
C HIS A 329 12.28 5.16 -33.73
N ARG A 330 12.36 5.57 -34.99
CA ARG A 330 13.28 6.60 -35.48
C ARG A 330 13.28 7.87 -34.61
N PHE A 331 12.10 8.25 -34.11
CA PHE A 331 11.94 9.40 -33.22
C PHE A 331 12.71 9.26 -31.90
N ASP A 332 12.70 8.08 -31.27
CA ASP A 332 13.40 7.86 -30.00
C ASP A 332 14.91 7.85 -30.18
N ILE A 333 15.39 7.30 -31.31
CA ILE A 333 16.81 7.33 -31.67
C ILE A 333 17.27 8.75 -31.92
N GLN A 334 16.51 9.53 -32.70
CA GLN A 334 16.84 10.93 -32.98
C GLN A 334 16.91 11.78 -31.70
N LYS A 335 15.94 11.62 -30.79
CA LYS A 335 15.93 12.32 -29.49
C LYS A 335 17.10 11.92 -28.60
N SER A 336 17.52 10.64 -28.64
CA SER A 336 18.69 10.17 -27.90
C SER A 336 19.99 10.73 -28.51
N LEU A 337 20.05 10.84 -29.81
CA LEU A 337 21.17 11.45 -30.53
C LEU A 337 21.31 12.95 -30.20
N GLU A 338 20.23 13.71 -30.23
CA GLU A 338 20.20 15.13 -29.84
C GLU A 338 20.70 15.31 -28.39
N LEU A 339 20.31 14.42 -27.49
CA LEU A 339 20.79 14.44 -26.12
C LEU A 339 22.28 14.17 -26.02
N LEU A 340 22.81 13.16 -26.72
CA LEU A 340 24.23 12.81 -26.74
C LEU A 340 25.07 13.93 -27.34
N LEU A 341 24.59 14.58 -28.42
CA LEU A 341 25.20 15.77 -29.00
C LEU A 341 25.26 16.93 -28.01
N SER A 342 24.15 17.23 -27.33
CA SER A 342 24.08 18.30 -26.33
C SER A 342 25.01 18.08 -25.13
N GLN A 343 25.31 16.83 -24.80
CA GLN A 343 26.22 16.43 -23.72
C GLN A 343 27.68 16.26 -24.16
N GLY A 344 27.94 16.38 -25.45
CA GLY A 344 29.29 16.26 -26.03
C GLY A 344 29.85 14.83 -26.02
N PHE A 345 28.97 13.80 -26.06
CA PHE A 345 29.39 12.39 -26.17
C PHE A 345 29.58 11.94 -27.61
N VAL A 346 28.88 12.55 -28.54
CA VAL A 346 28.98 12.26 -29.97
C VAL A 346 29.17 13.54 -30.75
N ASP A 347 29.84 13.42 -31.91
CA ASP A 347 29.89 14.43 -32.96
C ASP A 347 29.08 13.95 -34.15
N GLN A 348 28.33 14.85 -34.78
CA GLN A 348 27.55 14.56 -35.98
C GLN A 348 28.03 15.42 -37.12
N ASN A 349 28.45 14.79 -38.18
CA ASN A 349 28.63 15.41 -39.50
C ASN A 349 27.35 15.22 -40.36
N ALA A 350 27.28 15.82 -41.55
CA ALA A 350 26.07 15.83 -42.34
C ALA A 350 25.44 14.44 -42.58
N GLU A 351 26.23 13.37 -42.65
CA GLU A 351 25.75 12.02 -42.94
C GLU A 351 26.13 10.96 -41.90
N SER A 352 27.03 11.26 -40.95
CA SER A 352 27.55 10.28 -40.03
C SER A 352 27.67 10.80 -38.60
N VAL A 353 27.62 9.87 -37.63
CA VAL A 353 27.75 10.09 -36.19
C VAL A 353 28.97 9.31 -35.68
N SER A 354 29.81 9.97 -34.90
CA SER A 354 31.00 9.39 -34.27
C SER A 354 31.08 9.68 -32.79
N LEU A 355 31.82 8.88 -32.03
CA LEU A 355 32.06 9.14 -30.61
C LEU A 355 33.18 10.17 -30.41
N THR A 356 32.95 11.14 -29.51
CA THR A 356 34.03 12.01 -29.01
C THR A 356 34.95 11.21 -28.07
N ALA A 357 36.08 11.78 -27.65
CA ALA A 357 36.96 11.17 -26.64
C ALA A 357 36.18 10.87 -25.33
N LYS A 358 35.32 11.80 -24.90
CA LYS A 358 34.41 11.62 -23.76
C LYS A 358 33.40 10.50 -24.02
N GLY A 359 32.85 10.44 -25.24
CA GLY A 359 31.91 9.40 -25.65
C GLY A 359 32.52 8.01 -25.66
N VAL A 360 33.78 7.88 -26.09
CA VAL A 360 34.51 6.61 -26.08
C VAL A 360 34.67 6.07 -24.66
N SER A 361 35.06 6.92 -23.68
CA SER A 361 35.20 6.49 -22.29
C SER A 361 33.87 6.00 -21.70
N ASP A 362 32.76 6.71 -21.92
CA ASP A 362 31.44 6.32 -21.40
C ASP A 362 30.92 5.05 -22.10
N ALA A 363 31.07 4.96 -23.43
CA ALA A 363 30.67 3.79 -24.21
C ALA A 363 31.51 2.54 -23.85
N MET A 364 32.78 2.72 -23.59
CA MET A 364 33.70 1.66 -23.13
C MET A 364 33.20 1.04 -21.82
N ARG A 365 32.79 1.88 -20.87
CA ARG A 365 32.23 1.41 -19.60
C ARG A 365 30.93 0.59 -19.82
N ILE A 366 30.03 1.07 -20.67
CA ILE A 366 28.77 0.35 -20.98
C ILE A 366 29.08 -1.02 -21.59
N VAL A 367 29.97 -1.09 -22.59
CA VAL A 367 30.36 -2.36 -23.24
C VAL A 367 31.06 -3.30 -22.25
N ARG A 368 31.93 -2.74 -21.39
CA ARG A 368 32.58 -3.54 -20.32
C ARG A 368 31.57 -4.18 -19.38
N LEU A 369 30.59 -3.42 -18.87
CA LEU A 369 29.54 -3.93 -18.01
C LEU A 369 28.74 -5.04 -18.67
N HIS A 370 28.41 -4.87 -19.94
CA HIS A 370 27.71 -5.87 -20.72
C HIS A 370 28.51 -7.19 -20.81
N ARG A 371 29.79 -7.13 -21.21
CA ARG A 371 30.68 -8.30 -21.34
C ARG A 371 30.95 -8.98 -20.00
N LEU A 372 31.12 -8.23 -18.92
CA LEU A 372 31.26 -8.78 -17.57
C LEU A 372 30.00 -9.54 -17.14
N TRP A 373 28.83 -9.00 -17.47
CA TRP A 373 27.57 -9.63 -17.12
C TRP A 373 27.31 -10.91 -17.94
N GLU A 374 27.61 -10.90 -19.22
CA GLU A 374 27.59 -12.10 -20.06
C GLU A 374 28.46 -13.22 -19.49
N LEU A 375 29.69 -12.88 -19.09
CA LEU A 375 30.60 -13.81 -18.49
C LEU A 375 30.08 -14.38 -17.16
N TYR A 376 29.50 -13.53 -16.32
CA TYR A 376 28.89 -13.96 -15.06
C TYR A 376 27.71 -14.91 -15.29
N LEU A 377 26.83 -14.62 -16.24
CA LEU A 377 25.71 -15.49 -16.61
C LEU A 377 26.19 -16.84 -17.14
N ASN A 378 27.24 -16.85 -17.91
CA ASN A 378 27.83 -18.08 -18.45
C ASN A 378 28.52 -18.92 -17.37
N GLU A 379 29.40 -18.32 -16.54
CA GLU A 379 30.20 -19.07 -15.55
C GLU A 379 29.40 -19.53 -14.34
N PHE A 380 28.51 -18.67 -13.80
CA PHE A 380 27.80 -18.95 -12.54
C PHE A 380 26.40 -19.49 -12.71
N LEU A 381 25.69 -19.10 -13.76
CA LEU A 381 24.34 -19.59 -14.04
C LEU A 381 24.30 -20.65 -15.15
N HIS A 382 25.47 -20.96 -15.75
CA HIS A 382 25.62 -21.96 -16.80
C HIS A 382 24.71 -21.74 -18.01
N ILE A 383 24.43 -20.48 -18.34
CA ILE A 383 23.66 -20.11 -19.52
C ILE A 383 24.58 -20.17 -20.73
N ALA A 384 24.13 -20.81 -21.80
CA ALA A 384 24.93 -20.94 -23.01
C ALA A 384 25.27 -19.57 -23.62
N PRO A 385 26.46 -19.36 -24.20
CA PRO A 385 26.91 -18.07 -24.73
C PRO A 385 25.96 -17.41 -25.72
N ASP A 386 25.22 -18.20 -26.49
CA ASP A 386 24.22 -17.74 -27.47
C ASP A 386 22.91 -17.20 -26.83
N HIS A 387 22.67 -17.46 -25.53
CA HIS A 387 21.48 -17.04 -24.79
C HIS A 387 21.75 -15.98 -23.71
N VAL A 388 23.00 -15.55 -23.49
CA VAL A 388 23.34 -14.57 -22.45
C VAL A 388 23.04 -13.13 -22.86
N HIS A 389 22.99 -12.81 -24.15
CA HIS A 389 22.88 -11.46 -24.66
C HIS A 389 21.62 -10.72 -24.17
N GLU A 390 20.44 -11.33 -24.32
CA GLU A 390 19.18 -10.69 -23.98
C GLU A 390 19.09 -10.36 -22.47
N SER A 391 19.57 -11.29 -21.63
CA SER A 391 19.62 -11.10 -20.18
C SER A 391 20.65 -10.06 -19.76
N ALA A 392 21.81 -10.00 -20.42
CA ALA A 392 22.85 -9.01 -20.18
C ALA A 392 22.38 -7.59 -20.53
N GLU A 393 21.67 -7.42 -21.65
CA GLU A 393 21.09 -6.14 -22.06
C GLU A 393 20.09 -5.55 -21.05
N GLN A 394 19.32 -6.40 -20.38
CA GLN A 394 18.37 -5.94 -19.36
C GLN A 394 19.06 -5.53 -18.06
N MET A 395 20.20 -6.13 -17.72
CA MET A 395 20.86 -5.95 -16.43
C MET A 395 21.95 -4.86 -16.45
N GLU A 396 22.60 -4.60 -17.59
CA GLU A 396 23.70 -3.62 -17.69
C GLU A 396 23.31 -2.21 -17.23
N HIS A 397 22.03 -1.83 -17.38
CA HIS A 397 21.51 -0.52 -16.97
C HIS A 397 21.19 -0.41 -15.47
N LEU A 398 21.23 -1.53 -14.71
CA LEU A 398 20.90 -1.59 -13.29
C LEU A 398 22.14 -1.64 -12.39
N LEU A 399 23.33 -1.83 -12.96
CA LEU A 399 24.57 -1.99 -12.21
C LEU A 399 25.05 -0.65 -11.63
N THR A 400 25.24 -0.63 -10.31
CA THR A 400 25.89 0.49 -9.62
C THR A 400 27.41 0.29 -9.63
N PRO A 401 28.21 1.35 -9.41
CA PRO A 401 29.68 1.23 -9.34
C PRO A 401 30.15 0.20 -8.30
N GLU A 402 29.42 0.05 -7.18
CA GLU A 402 29.74 -0.93 -6.15
C GLU A 402 29.50 -2.36 -6.64
N LEU A 403 28.42 -2.58 -7.39
CA LEU A 403 28.11 -3.89 -7.99
C LEU A 403 29.08 -4.23 -9.13
N GLU A 404 29.48 -3.23 -9.91
CA GLU A 404 30.51 -3.38 -10.94
C GLU A 404 31.83 -3.90 -10.34
N ALA A 405 32.32 -3.25 -9.30
CA ALA A 405 33.55 -3.67 -8.60
C ALA A 405 33.43 -5.08 -8.00
N LEU A 406 32.28 -5.43 -7.42
CA LEU A 406 32.03 -6.78 -6.91
C LEU A 406 31.99 -7.83 -8.02
N LEU A 407 31.40 -7.50 -9.16
CA LEU A 407 31.32 -8.37 -10.32
C LEU A 407 32.73 -8.67 -10.89
N GLU A 408 33.55 -7.63 -11.03
CA GLU A 408 34.95 -7.79 -11.47
C GLU A 408 35.76 -8.64 -10.51
N GLN A 409 35.67 -8.36 -9.21
CA GLN A 409 36.33 -9.16 -8.19
C GLN A 409 35.91 -10.64 -8.23
N ARG A 410 34.59 -10.87 -8.40
CA ARG A 410 34.02 -12.22 -8.45
C ARG A 410 34.48 -13.01 -9.67
N LEU A 411 34.69 -12.33 -10.78
CA LEU A 411 35.19 -12.91 -12.04
C LEU A 411 36.71 -12.89 -12.14
N ASN A 412 37.46 -12.56 -11.08
CA ASN A 412 38.92 -12.47 -11.07
C ASN A 412 39.50 -11.58 -12.18
N TYR A 413 38.88 -10.41 -12.43
CA TYR A 413 39.34 -9.43 -13.40
C TYR A 413 39.54 -10.00 -14.80
N PRO A 414 38.56 -10.57 -15.47
CA PRO A 414 38.71 -11.28 -16.73
C PRO A 414 39.15 -10.36 -17.86
N ALA A 415 39.92 -10.91 -18.81
CA ALA A 415 40.35 -10.19 -19.99
C ALA A 415 39.43 -10.38 -21.20
N LEU A 416 38.71 -11.49 -21.26
CA LEU A 416 37.87 -11.91 -22.38
C LEU A 416 36.44 -12.22 -21.89
N ASP A 417 35.47 -11.97 -22.76
CA ASP A 417 34.07 -12.36 -22.57
C ASP A 417 33.82 -13.82 -23.03
N PRO A 418 32.60 -14.38 -22.90
CA PRO A 418 32.28 -15.74 -23.36
C PRO A 418 32.49 -15.97 -24.86
N HIS A 419 32.48 -14.90 -25.66
CA HIS A 419 32.71 -14.92 -27.10
C HIS A 419 34.17 -14.70 -27.52
N GLN A 420 35.10 -14.72 -26.54
CA GLN A 420 36.53 -14.46 -26.75
C GLN A 420 36.87 -13.03 -27.26
N VAL A 421 35.98 -12.06 -26.95
CA VAL A 421 36.21 -10.65 -27.26
C VAL A 421 36.79 -9.96 -26.03
N THR A 422 37.76 -9.06 -26.24
CA THR A 422 38.46 -8.35 -25.17
C THR A 422 37.50 -7.48 -24.36
N ILE A 423 37.49 -7.62 -23.02
CA ILE A 423 36.79 -6.75 -22.11
C ILE A 423 37.58 -5.46 -21.97
N PRO A 424 37.05 -4.28 -22.41
CA PRO A 424 37.79 -3.02 -22.38
C PRO A 424 38.05 -2.59 -20.93
N ARG A 425 39.25 -2.07 -20.67
CA ARG A 425 39.65 -1.50 -19.38
C ARG A 425 39.98 -0.03 -19.55
N GLU A 426 39.62 0.79 -18.58
CA GLU A 426 40.12 2.16 -18.52
C GLU A 426 41.64 2.07 -18.39
N SER A 427 42.38 2.64 -19.34
CA SER A 427 43.82 2.84 -19.17
C SER A 427 43.97 3.90 -18.07
N HIS A 428 44.21 3.46 -16.84
CA HIS A 428 44.90 4.33 -15.89
C HIS A 428 46.35 4.43 -16.42
N ASP A 429 46.55 5.34 -17.36
CA ASP A 429 47.90 5.79 -17.66
C ASP A 429 48.43 6.53 -16.44
N VAL A 430 49.52 6.01 -15.93
CA VAL A 430 50.40 6.38 -14.83
C VAL A 430 50.76 7.88 -14.84
#